data_82a22cb95cb319ca3260ae593fc45409
#
_entry.id   82a22cb95cb319ca3260ae593fc45409
#
_cell.length_a   1.000
_cell.length_b   1.000
_cell.length_c   1.000
_cell.angle_alpha   90.00
_cell.angle_beta   90.00
_cell.angle_gamma   90.00
#
_symmetry.space_group_name_H-M   'P 1'
#
loop_
_entity.id
_entity.type
_entity.pdbx_description
1 polymer ?
#
loop_
_entity_poly.entity_id
_entity_poly.type
_entity_poly.pdbx_seq_one_letter_code
_entity_poly.pdbx_strand_id
1 'polypeptide(L)'
;MSNLSLSSANADYKSIRRKEKDLLTSKQYQLKLATTDQLAKVYERLDKLNAADASVQRVANSKIADFQKENRIKALRAAKEKADYLLNAIGQQAGTALFIQESENYVEEGPSQTRVWAMKSNMITEDRQQEEPLAFTKMKVRSSYLVRYEILKK
;
A
#
# COMPACT_ATOMS: atom_id res chain seq x y z
N MET A 1 -23.17 -6.36 1.70
CA MET A 1 -22.77 -5.03 1.18
C MET A 1 -22.17 -5.23 -0.20
N SER A 2 -22.67 -4.55 -1.21
CA SER A 2 -22.14 -4.69 -2.58
C SER A 2 -20.74 -4.08 -2.65
N ASN A 3 -19.75 -4.87 -3.06
CA ASN A 3 -18.36 -4.44 -3.22
C ASN A 3 -18.13 -3.69 -4.55
N LEU A 4 -19.18 -3.51 -5.34
CA LEU A 4 -19.15 -2.86 -6.65
C LEU A 4 -19.88 -1.52 -6.58
N SER A 5 -19.24 -0.45 -7.01
CA SER A 5 -19.84 0.88 -7.15
C SER A 5 -19.53 1.48 -8.50
N LEU A 6 -20.49 2.21 -9.07
CA LEU A 6 -20.28 3.01 -10.27
C LEU A 6 -19.53 4.29 -9.88
N SER A 7 -18.34 4.51 -10.45
CA SER A 7 -17.51 5.69 -10.18
C SER A 7 -17.86 6.84 -11.12
N SER A 8 -18.03 6.56 -12.41
CA SER A 8 -18.42 7.57 -13.41
C SER A 8 -19.10 6.92 -14.60
N ALA A 9 -19.91 7.69 -15.31
CA ALA A 9 -20.49 7.30 -16.58
C ALA A 9 -20.42 8.51 -17.52
N ASN A 10 -19.71 8.35 -18.64
CA ASN A 10 -19.56 9.38 -19.66
C ASN A 10 -20.07 8.87 -21.01
N ALA A 11 -20.68 9.77 -21.78
CA ALA A 11 -21.12 9.48 -23.11
C ALA A 11 -20.56 10.55 -24.06
N ASP A 12 -19.74 10.11 -25.01
CA ASP A 12 -19.13 10.98 -26.00
C ASP A 12 -19.56 10.59 -27.42
N TYR A 13 -19.78 11.60 -28.28
CA TYR A 13 -20.04 11.39 -29.69
C TYR A 13 -18.73 11.43 -30.47
N LYS A 14 -18.33 10.31 -31.04
CA LYS A 14 -17.21 10.28 -31.98
C LYS A 14 -17.73 10.43 -33.41
N SER A 15 -17.38 11.52 -34.05
CA SER A 15 -17.69 11.70 -35.48
C SER A 15 -16.67 10.90 -36.31
N ILE A 16 -17.10 9.78 -36.85
CA ILE A 16 -16.34 8.99 -37.81
C ILE A 16 -16.87 9.31 -39.22
N ARG A 17 -16.04 10.02 -40.02
CA ARG A 17 -16.33 10.37 -41.43
C ARG A 17 -17.79 10.82 -41.73
N ARG A 18 -18.03 12.09 -41.63
CA ARG A 18 -19.19 12.89 -42.12
C ARG A 18 -20.62 12.28 -42.14
N LYS A 19 -20.86 11.00 -41.90
CA LYS A 19 -22.18 10.40 -42.01
C LYS A 19 -22.65 9.48 -40.88
N GLU A 20 -21.77 9.00 -40.02
CA GLU A 20 -22.18 8.16 -38.88
C GLU A 20 -21.68 8.77 -37.55
N LYS A 21 -22.64 9.01 -36.66
CA LYS A 21 -22.37 9.44 -35.28
C LYS A 21 -22.53 8.22 -34.39
N ASP A 22 -21.42 7.59 -34.00
CA ASP A 22 -21.44 6.54 -32.99
C ASP A 22 -21.40 7.14 -31.59
N LEU A 23 -22.37 6.76 -30.78
CA LEU A 23 -22.41 7.11 -29.37
C LEU A 23 -21.48 6.15 -28.60
N LEU A 24 -20.34 6.66 -28.18
CA LEU A 24 -19.45 5.92 -27.30
C LEU A 24 -19.83 6.19 -25.84
N THR A 25 -20.27 5.17 -25.16
CA THR A 25 -20.57 5.24 -23.73
C THR A 25 -19.47 4.54 -22.95
N SER A 26 -18.81 5.26 -22.05
CA SER A 26 -17.86 4.67 -21.11
C SER A 26 -18.42 4.70 -19.69
N LYS A 27 -18.24 3.60 -18.96
CA LYS A 27 -18.62 3.50 -17.54
C LYS A 27 -17.41 2.99 -16.75
N GLN A 28 -17.11 3.67 -15.68
CA GLN A 28 -16.02 3.29 -14.77
C GLN A 28 -16.62 2.75 -13.46
N TYR A 29 -16.14 1.59 -13.05
CA TYR A 29 -16.57 0.93 -11.83
C TYR A 29 -15.41 0.80 -10.87
N GLN A 30 -15.69 0.92 -9.58
CA GLN A 30 -14.76 0.58 -8.51
C GLN A 30 -15.21 -0.71 -7.84
N LEU A 31 -14.30 -1.67 -7.76
CA LEU A 31 -14.52 -2.95 -7.11
C LEU A 31 -13.58 -3.10 -5.92
N LYS A 32 -14.15 -3.32 -4.73
CA LYS A 32 -13.38 -3.60 -3.52
C LYS A 32 -13.21 -5.11 -3.36
N LEU A 33 -11.96 -5.55 -3.32
CA LEU A 33 -11.58 -6.95 -3.16
C LEU A 33 -10.85 -7.14 -1.83
N ALA A 34 -10.99 -8.32 -1.23
CA ALA A 34 -10.38 -8.63 0.06
C ALA A 34 -9.08 -9.45 -0.09
N THR A 35 -8.91 -10.17 -1.20
CA THR A 35 -7.78 -11.07 -1.41
C THR A 35 -7.20 -10.96 -2.81
N THR A 36 -5.94 -11.38 -2.95
CA THR A 36 -5.21 -11.47 -4.21
C THR A 36 -5.85 -12.45 -5.19
N ASP A 37 -6.37 -13.58 -4.69
CA ASP A 37 -7.04 -14.59 -5.51
C ASP A 37 -8.32 -14.05 -6.15
N GLN A 38 -9.05 -13.20 -5.41
CA GLN A 38 -10.21 -12.49 -5.98
C GLN A 38 -9.79 -11.53 -7.09
N LEU A 39 -8.66 -10.86 -6.93
CA LEU A 39 -8.13 -9.96 -7.95
C LEU A 39 -7.77 -10.73 -9.22
N ALA A 40 -7.05 -11.85 -9.12
CA ALA A 40 -6.71 -12.68 -10.27
C ALA A 40 -7.95 -13.16 -11.02
N LYS A 41 -8.97 -13.65 -10.31
CA LYS A 41 -10.24 -14.07 -10.92
C LYS A 41 -11.00 -12.93 -11.59
N VAL A 42 -10.92 -11.70 -11.04
CA VAL A 42 -11.54 -10.53 -11.66
C VAL A 42 -10.85 -10.18 -12.97
N TYR A 43 -9.52 -10.17 -13.01
CA TYR A 43 -8.78 -9.92 -14.25
C TYR A 43 -9.09 -10.95 -15.33
N GLU A 44 -9.11 -12.24 -15.00
CA GLU A 44 -9.51 -13.29 -15.94
C GLU A 44 -10.91 -13.07 -16.54
N ARG A 45 -11.86 -12.58 -15.71
CA ARG A 45 -13.22 -12.28 -16.19
C ARG A 45 -13.27 -11.01 -17.03
N LEU A 46 -12.49 -9.98 -16.68
CA LEU A 46 -12.42 -8.73 -17.44
C LEU A 46 -11.81 -8.95 -18.82
N ASP A 47 -10.82 -9.84 -18.94
CA ASP A 47 -10.26 -10.25 -20.24
C ASP A 47 -11.33 -10.89 -21.13
N LYS A 48 -12.16 -11.77 -20.57
CA LYS A 48 -13.30 -12.40 -21.31
C LYS A 48 -14.37 -11.40 -21.74
N LEU A 49 -14.51 -10.29 -21.01
CA LEU A 49 -15.46 -9.21 -21.30
C LEU A 49 -14.89 -8.13 -22.23
N ASN A 50 -13.63 -8.26 -22.66
CA ASN A 50 -12.90 -7.23 -23.42
C ASN A 50 -12.97 -5.85 -22.74
N ALA A 51 -12.79 -5.80 -21.42
CA ALA A 51 -12.77 -4.52 -20.69
C ALA A 51 -11.61 -3.64 -21.20
N ALA A 52 -11.91 -2.38 -21.48
CA ALA A 52 -10.97 -1.47 -22.14
C ALA A 52 -9.76 -1.15 -21.24
N ASP A 53 -9.98 -1.04 -19.94
CA ASP A 53 -8.93 -0.71 -18.96
C ASP A 53 -9.29 -1.23 -17.57
N ALA A 54 -8.29 -1.73 -16.85
CA ALA A 54 -8.43 -2.17 -15.47
C ALA A 54 -7.15 -1.89 -14.69
N SER A 55 -7.28 -1.14 -13.61
CA SER A 55 -6.13 -0.78 -12.77
C SER A 55 -6.45 -0.88 -11.28
N VAL A 56 -5.43 -1.16 -10.48
CA VAL A 56 -5.54 -1.15 -9.02
C VAL A 56 -5.27 0.26 -8.51
N GLN A 57 -6.31 0.95 -8.06
CA GLN A 57 -6.19 2.32 -7.58
C GLN A 57 -5.54 2.40 -6.19
N ARG A 58 -5.88 1.47 -5.29
CA ARG A 58 -5.42 1.50 -3.92
C ARG A 58 -5.34 0.10 -3.33
N VAL A 59 -4.25 -0.15 -2.63
CA VAL A 59 -4.10 -1.31 -1.75
C VAL A 59 -4.08 -0.80 -0.31
N ALA A 60 -4.93 -1.38 0.55
CA ALA A 60 -5.00 -1.01 1.95
C ALA A 60 -5.01 -2.27 2.83
N ASN A 61 -4.35 -2.19 3.97
CA ASN A 61 -4.42 -3.25 4.97
C ASN A 61 -5.41 -2.84 6.07
N SER A 62 -6.43 -3.67 6.33
CA SER A 62 -7.43 -3.40 7.37
C SER A 62 -6.85 -3.33 8.78
N LYS A 63 -5.69 -3.96 9.02
CA LYS A 63 -4.99 -3.99 10.30
C LYS A 63 -3.84 -2.97 10.41
N ILE A 64 -3.76 -2.01 9.48
CA ILE A 64 -2.63 -1.05 9.46
C ILE A 64 -2.54 -0.24 10.75
N ALA A 65 -3.67 0.15 11.34
CA ALA A 65 -3.71 0.88 12.60
C ALA A 65 -3.16 0.06 13.77
N ASP A 66 -3.45 -1.23 13.81
CA ASP A 66 -2.93 -2.14 14.83
C ASP A 66 -1.42 -2.31 14.67
N PHE A 67 -0.94 -2.51 13.45
CA PHE A 67 0.50 -2.58 13.16
C PHE A 67 1.24 -1.29 13.51
N GLN A 68 0.64 -0.13 13.22
CA GLN A 68 1.22 1.15 13.63
C GLN A 68 1.33 1.26 15.15
N LYS A 69 0.25 0.92 15.89
CA LYS A 69 0.25 0.92 17.36
C LYS A 69 1.31 -0.02 17.93
N GLU A 70 1.39 -1.23 17.42
CA GLU A 70 2.37 -2.22 17.84
C GLU A 70 3.81 -1.74 17.57
N ASN A 71 4.04 -1.15 16.39
CA ASN A 71 5.34 -0.63 16.01
C ASN A 71 5.78 0.55 16.91
N ARG A 72 4.86 1.44 17.30
CA ARG A 72 5.11 2.52 18.26
C ARG A 72 5.54 1.98 19.63
N ILE A 73 4.85 0.95 20.12
CA ILE A 73 5.21 0.30 21.39
C ILE A 73 6.60 -0.34 21.30
N LYS A 74 6.91 -1.03 20.21
CA LYS A 74 8.22 -1.63 19.96
C LYS A 74 9.33 -0.56 19.92
N ALA A 75 9.09 0.56 19.24
CA ALA A 75 10.04 1.65 19.15
C ALA A 75 10.35 2.28 20.53
N LEU A 76 9.33 2.50 21.36
CA LEU A 76 9.53 3.01 22.72
C LEU A 76 10.27 2.03 23.64
N ARG A 77 9.98 0.73 23.53
CA ARG A 77 10.73 -0.30 24.27
C ARG A 77 12.20 -0.33 23.85
N ALA A 78 12.47 -0.30 22.55
CA ALA A 78 13.84 -0.24 22.04
C ALA A 78 14.58 1.01 22.49
N ALA A 79 13.91 2.17 22.60
CA ALA A 79 14.48 3.40 23.13
C ALA A 79 14.88 3.25 24.61
N LYS A 80 14.02 2.60 25.44
CA LYS A 80 14.33 2.32 26.85
C LYS A 80 15.50 1.35 26.98
N GLU A 81 15.47 0.23 26.28
CA GLU A 81 16.58 -0.75 26.27
C GLU A 81 17.89 -0.10 25.87
N LYS A 82 17.88 0.78 24.85
CA LYS A 82 19.06 1.52 24.42
C LYS A 82 19.57 2.45 25.51
N ALA A 83 18.69 3.18 26.20
CA ALA A 83 19.09 4.03 27.32
C ALA A 83 19.71 3.22 28.48
N ASP A 84 19.09 2.08 28.79
CA ASP A 84 19.55 1.22 29.89
C ASP A 84 20.97 0.67 29.64
N TYR A 85 21.24 0.09 28.47
CA TYR A 85 22.57 -0.47 28.23
C TYR A 85 23.67 0.61 28.11
N LEU A 86 23.33 1.79 27.52
CA LEU A 86 24.29 2.89 27.42
C LEU A 86 24.64 3.49 28.79
N LEU A 87 23.63 3.71 29.64
CA LEU A 87 23.84 4.26 30.96
C LEU A 87 24.55 3.26 31.90
N ASN A 88 24.21 1.98 31.80
CA ASN A 88 24.91 0.93 32.55
C ASN A 88 26.40 0.85 32.20
N ALA A 89 26.79 1.10 30.94
CA ALA A 89 28.19 1.11 30.52
C ALA A 89 29.03 2.19 31.22
N ILE A 90 28.39 3.28 31.70
CA ILE A 90 29.02 4.37 32.43
C ILE A 90 28.68 4.37 33.95
N GLY A 91 28.12 3.26 34.45
CA GLY A 91 27.79 3.11 35.88
C GLY A 91 26.55 3.90 36.33
N GLN A 92 25.66 4.24 35.41
CA GLN A 92 24.41 4.97 35.68
C GLN A 92 23.19 4.12 35.27
N GLN A 93 21.99 4.58 35.64
CA GLN A 93 20.75 3.91 35.28
C GLN A 93 19.74 4.91 34.67
N ALA A 94 18.91 4.42 33.76
CA ALA A 94 17.80 5.21 33.21
C ALA A 94 16.62 5.20 34.21
N GLY A 95 16.26 6.39 34.70
CA GLY A 95 15.08 6.62 35.52
C GLY A 95 13.80 6.79 34.73
N THR A 96 12.92 7.66 35.20
CA THR A 96 11.66 8.02 34.58
C THR A 96 11.85 8.70 33.22
N ALA A 97 10.93 8.46 32.30
CA ALA A 97 10.89 9.21 31.05
C ALA A 97 10.36 10.63 31.33
N LEU A 98 11.19 11.63 31.06
CA LEU A 98 10.87 13.05 31.26
C LEU A 98 10.20 13.67 30.02
N PHE A 99 10.48 13.11 28.85
CA PHE A 99 9.99 13.65 27.59
C PHE A 99 9.90 12.56 26.55
N ILE A 100 8.78 12.52 25.80
CA ILE A 100 8.56 11.61 24.68
C ILE A 100 8.01 12.41 23.52
N GLN A 101 8.67 12.38 22.40
CA GLN A 101 8.22 13.02 21.16
C GLN A 101 8.28 12.04 20.02
N GLU A 102 7.19 11.90 19.29
CA GLU A 102 7.15 11.18 18.01
C GLU A 102 7.82 12.05 16.94
N SER A 103 8.90 11.56 16.33
CA SER A 103 9.64 12.27 15.29
C SER A 103 9.13 11.91 13.91
N GLU A 104 8.86 10.62 13.69
CA GLU A 104 8.39 10.10 12.41
C GLU A 104 7.39 8.97 12.64
N ASN A 105 6.29 9.02 11.90
CA ASN A 105 5.33 7.92 11.85
C ASN A 105 4.68 7.91 10.48
N TYR A 106 5.17 7.05 9.60
CA TYR A 106 4.62 6.90 8.27
C TYR A 106 4.58 5.45 7.81
N VAL A 107 3.70 5.20 6.90
CA VAL A 107 3.60 3.94 6.17
C VAL A 107 4.19 4.18 4.79
N GLU A 108 5.29 3.53 4.51
CA GLU A 108 5.87 3.51 3.19
C GLU A 108 5.04 2.56 2.33
N GLU A 109 4.21 3.13 1.47
CA GLU A 109 3.54 2.36 0.43
C GLU A 109 4.60 1.94 -0.59
N GLY A 110 4.65 0.65 -0.90
CA GLY A 110 5.56 0.15 -1.93
C GLY A 110 5.31 0.85 -3.28
N PRO A 111 6.23 0.73 -4.23
CA PRO A 111 6.12 1.40 -5.52
C PRO A 111 4.74 1.18 -6.13
N SER A 112 4.11 2.28 -6.53
CA SER A 112 2.79 2.29 -7.16
C SER A 112 2.80 1.29 -8.33
N GLN A 113 1.83 0.41 -8.38
CA GLN A 113 1.71 -0.71 -9.34
C GLN A 113 1.68 -0.28 -10.82
N THR A 114 1.60 0.99 -11.10
CA THR A 114 1.65 1.53 -12.47
C THR A 114 2.90 1.08 -13.23
N ARG A 115 3.99 0.72 -12.53
CA ARG A 115 5.22 0.24 -13.17
C ARG A 115 5.19 -1.24 -13.56
N VAL A 116 4.39 -2.07 -12.90
CA VAL A 116 4.33 -3.52 -13.20
C VAL A 116 3.65 -3.77 -14.55
N TRP A 117 2.66 -2.96 -14.90
CA TRP A 117 1.95 -3.07 -16.18
C TRP A 117 2.74 -2.54 -17.36
N ALA A 118 3.51 -1.46 -17.18
CA ALA A 118 4.38 -0.94 -18.22
C ALA A 118 5.51 -1.91 -18.62
N MET A 119 5.97 -2.75 -17.69
CA MET A 119 6.95 -3.82 -18.00
C MET A 119 6.33 -4.97 -18.78
N LYS A 120 5.06 -5.30 -18.55
CA LYS A 120 4.40 -6.42 -19.22
C LYS A 120 4.08 -6.11 -20.69
N SER A 121 3.83 -4.85 -21.05
CA SER A 121 3.54 -4.45 -22.43
C SER A 121 4.76 -4.42 -23.36
N ASN A 122 5.96 -4.33 -22.82
CA ASN A 122 7.20 -4.28 -23.62
C ASN A 122 7.97 -5.59 -23.71
N MET A 123 7.49 -6.67 -23.10
CA MET A 123 8.09 -8.01 -23.15
C MET A 123 7.17 -9.05 -23.82
N ILE A 124 6.59 -8.71 -24.96
CA ILE A 124 6.07 -9.74 -25.87
C ILE A 124 7.24 -10.21 -26.73
N THR A 125 8.09 -11.02 -26.15
CA THR A 125 8.92 -11.98 -26.87
C THR A 125 8.39 -13.37 -26.56
N GLU A 126 8.07 -14.07 -27.60
CA GLU A 126 7.61 -15.45 -27.64
C GLU A 126 8.47 -16.35 -26.73
N ASP A 127 7.79 -17.10 -25.90
CA ASP A 127 8.27 -18.19 -25.06
C ASP A 127 8.46 -17.83 -23.57
N ARG A 128 7.31 -17.90 -22.82
CA ARG A 128 7.25 -18.43 -21.44
C ARG A 128 5.85 -18.27 -20.89
N GLN A 129 5.08 -19.34 -20.92
CA GLN A 129 3.92 -19.57 -20.04
C GLN A 129 4.43 -19.79 -18.61
N GLN A 130 4.85 -18.74 -17.93
CA GLN A 130 4.93 -18.72 -16.48
C GLN A 130 4.07 -17.51 -16.03
N GLU A 131 2.89 -17.81 -15.53
CA GLU A 131 2.08 -16.87 -14.77
C GLU A 131 2.90 -16.44 -13.56
N GLU A 132 3.61 -15.31 -13.66
CA GLU A 132 4.23 -14.71 -12.48
C GLU A 132 3.11 -14.30 -11.52
N PRO A 133 3.12 -14.81 -10.28
CA PRO A 133 2.12 -14.46 -9.31
C PRO A 133 2.17 -12.93 -9.09
N LEU A 134 1.01 -12.29 -9.03
CA LEU A 134 0.87 -10.87 -8.72
C LEU A 134 1.62 -10.55 -7.42
N ALA A 135 2.84 -10.03 -7.54
CA ALA A 135 3.67 -9.70 -6.39
C ALA A 135 3.22 -8.37 -5.80
N PHE A 136 2.61 -8.41 -4.63
CA PHE A 136 2.31 -7.20 -3.86
C PHE A 136 3.54 -6.77 -3.08
N THR A 137 3.88 -5.50 -3.18
CA THR A 137 4.96 -4.92 -2.40
C THR A 137 4.54 -4.83 -0.93
N LYS A 138 5.43 -5.27 -0.03
CA LYS A 138 5.21 -5.18 1.41
C LYS A 138 5.15 -3.72 1.84
N MET A 139 4.12 -3.36 2.61
CA MET A 139 4.05 -2.07 3.28
C MET A 139 5.05 -2.05 4.44
N LYS A 140 5.85 -0.99 4.54
CA LYS A 140 6.74 -0.78 5.68
C LYS A 140 6.15 0.27 6.60
N VAL A 141 6.04 -0.08 7.89
CA VAL A 141 5.62 0.86 8.94
C VAL A 141 6.86 1.33 9.67
N ARG A 142 7.07 2.63 9.70
CA ARG A 142 8.21 3.24 10.41
C ARG A 142 7.69 4.16 11.51
N SER A 143 8.29 4.06 12.71
CA SER A 143 8.01 4.94 13.83
C SER A 143 9.32 5.29 14.51
N SER A 144 9.55 6.57 14.76
CA SER A 144 10.76 7.10 15.39
C SER A 144 10.38 8.00 16.55
N TYR A 145 11.07 7.84 17.68
CA TYR A 145 10.83 8.58 18.90
C TYR A 145 12.11 9.19 19.46
N LEU A 146 12.00 10.42 19.92
CA LEU A 146 12.96 11.05 20.80
C LEU A 146 12.46 10.90 22.24
N VAL A 147 13.26 10.24 23.10
CA VAL A 147 12.93 10.04 24.50
C VAL A 147 14.06 10.56 25.38
N ARG A 148 13.72 11.33 26.41
CA ARG A 148 14.66 11.80 27.45
C ARG A 148 14.32 11.10 28.75
N TYR A 149 15.31 10.54 29.37
CA TYR A 149 15.19 9.86 30.65
C TYR A 149 15.98 10.63 31.74
N GLU A 150 15.47 10.56 32.94
CA GLU A 150 16.23 10.93 34.13
C GLU A 150 17.45 9.99 34.29
N ILE A 151 18.58 10.52 34.71
CA ILE A 151 19.78 9.71 34.97
C ILE A 151 19.90 9.53 36.48
N LEU A 152 19.87 8.28 36.91
CA LEU A 152 20.06 7.90 38.28
C LEU A 152 21.51 7.42 38.51
N LYS A 153 22.13 7.89 39.61
CA LYS A 153 23.41 7.32 40.08
C LYS A 153 23.12 5.95 40.66
N LYS A 154 23.99 5.01 40.35
CA LYS A 154 23.94 3.68 40.91
C LYS A 154 24.49 3.68 42.31
#